data_8ac37307695a8e220a96b81b943ea571
#
_entry.id   8ac37307695a8e220a96b81b943ea571
#
_cell.length_a   1.000
_cell.length_b   1.000
_cell.length_c   1.000
_cell.angle_alpha   90.00
_cell.angle_beta   90.00
_cell.angle_gamma   90.00
#
_symmetry.space_group_name_H-M   'P 1'
#
loop_
_entity.id
_entity.type
_entity.pdbx_description
1 polymer ?
#
loop_
_entity_poly.entity_id
_entity_poly.type
_entity_poly.pdbx_seq_one_letter_code
_entity_poly.pdbx_strand_id
1 'polypeptide(L)'
;MSLVKLTIKGISYSQTQNGAYALILNEVDGERKLPIVIGAFEAQSIAIALEKEIKPPRPLTHDLFKSFADRFDIVVKQVIIHKLVDGVFYSSIICERDKIEEIIDARTSDAIALALRFNAPIFTYKNILDKAGIYLNANPSDVENQNISEEGVLTNPETFGLDKEGNEPSEGYSKLSLSELHTSLET
;
A
#
# COMPACT_ATOMS: atom_id res chain seq x y z
N MET A 1 9.94 12.51 -20.73
CA MET A 1 10.16 12.14 -19.32
C MET A 1 10.36 10.64 -19.29
N SER A 2 11.41 10.13 -18.63
CA SER A 2 11.64 8.68 -18.53
C SER A 2 10.93 8.11 -17.28
N LEU A 3 10.23 6.98 -17.46
CA LEU A 3 9.68 6.18 -16.39
C LEU A 3 10.77 5.31 -15.76
N VAL A 4 10.71 5.17 -14.46
CA VAL A 4 11.60 4.35 -13.65
C VAL A 4 10.74 3.35 -12.89
N LYS A 5 11.08 2.07 -12.98
CA LYS A 5 10.36 1.00 -12.29
C LYS A 5 10.76 0.95 -10.82
N LEU A 6 9.77 0.77 -9.97
CA LEU A 6 9.94 0.68 -8.51
C LEU A 6 9.49 -0.68 -7.98
N THR A 7 10.13 -1.12 -6.90
CA THR A 7 9.70 -2.26 -6.09
C THR A 7 9.55 -1.84 -4.64
N ILE A 8 8.70 -2.51 -3.88
CA ILE A 8 8.55 -2.25 -2.45
C ILE A 8 9.67 -2.93 -1.70
N LYS A 9 10.45 -2.15 -0.92
CA LYS A 9 11.46 -2.69 0.01
C LYS A 9 10.80 -3.13 1.31
N GLY A 10 9.88 -2.33 1.85
CA GLY A 10 9.22 -2.58 3.11
C GLY A 10 8.51 -1.35 3.66
N ILE A 11 7.99 -1.49 4.87
CA ILE A 11 7.32 -0.44 5.63
C ILE A 11 8.11 -0.23 6.92
N SER A 12 8.39 1.02 7.25
CA SER A 12 9.04 1.44 8.49
C SER A 12 8.09 2.30 9.31
N TYR A 13 8.11 2.16 10.63
CA TYR A 13 7.34 3.02 11.52
C TYR A 13 8.05 4.37 11.70
N SER A 14 7.34 5.47 11.56
CA SER A 14 7.90 6.79 11.82
C SER A 14 7.87 7.11 13.32
N GLN A 15 9.04 7.26 13.93
CA GLN A 15 9.15 7.63 15.35
C GLN A 15 8.82 9.11 15.59
N THR A 16 8.92 9.95 14.57
CA THR A 16 8.74 11.40 14.68
C THR A 16 7.32 11.88 14.41
N GLN A 17 6.51 11.09 13.69
CA GLN A 17 5.11 11.41 13.39
C GLN A 17 4.22 10.32 13.97
N ASN A 18 3.56 10.59 15.08
CA ASN A 18 2.68 9.64 15.77
C ASN A 18 1.65 9.02 14.81
N GLY A 19 1.72 7.69 14.65
CA GLY A 19 0.80 6.92 13.82
C GLY A 19 1.06 6.96 12.32
N ALA A 20 2.17 7.55 11.86
CA ALA A 20 2.57 7.54 10.47
C ALA A 20 3.58 6.41 10.18
N TYR A 21 3.51 5.88 8.99
CA TYR A 21 4.42 4.87 8.46
C TYR A 21 5.13 5.39 7.22
N ALA A 22 6.34 4.95 6.99
CA ALA A 22 7.08 5.23 5.76
C ALA A 22 7.13 3.96 4.91
N LEU A 23 6.51 4.00 3.74
CA LEU A 23 6.65 2.99 2.72
C LEU A 23 7.90 3.29 1.91
N ILE A 24 8.81 2.34 1.82
CA ILE A 24 10.08 2.50 1.11
C ILE A 24 10.00 1.76 -0.23
N LEU A 25 10.12 2.50 -1.32
CA LEU A 25 10.21 1.95 -2.67
C LEU A 25 11.66 2.04 -3.17
N ASN A 26 12.15 0.96 -3.76
CA ASN A 26 13.47 0.92 -4.38
C ASN A 26 13.36 1.15 -5.89
N GLU A 27 14.27 1.92 -6.45
CA GLU A 27 14.56 1.94 -7.87
C GLU A 27 15.12 0.56 -8.30
N VAL A 28 14.53 -0.06 -9.35
CA VAL A 28 14.91 -1.42 -9.76
C VAL A 28 16.33 -1.44 -10.34
N ASP A 29 16.64 -0.49 -11.21
CA ASP A 29 17.91 -0.40 -11.93
C ASP A 29 18.83 0.69 -11.36
N GLY A 30 18.69 1.00 -10.07
CA GLY A 30 19.48 2.03 -9.39
C GLY A 30 19.52 1.87 -7.88
N GLU A 31 20.10 2.83 -7.21
CA GLU A 31 20.33 2.79 -5.75
C GLU A 31 19.38 3.70 -4.96
N ARG A 32 18.54 4.49 -5.67
CA ARG A 32 17.66 5.44 -5.01
C ARG A 32 16.46 4.75 -4.39
N LYS A 33 16.05 5.28 -3.26
CA LYS A 33 14.85 4.85 -2.54
C LYS A 33 13.89 6.02 -2.45
N LEU A 34 12.61 5.76 -2.62
CA LEU A 34 11.54 6.75 -2.52
C LEU A 34 10.74 6.48 -1.25
N PRO A 35 10.93 7.25 -0.17
CA PRO A 35 10.11 7.14 1.03
C PRO A 35 8.79 7.87 0.83
N ILE A 36 7.69 7.23 1.20
CA ILE A 36 6.33 7.79 1.10
C ILE A 36 5.65 7.62 2.46
N VAL A 37 5.23 8.73 3.06
CA VAL A 37 4.48 8.69 4.31
C VAL A 37 3.05 8.22 4.04
N ILE A 38 2.60 7.20 4.79
CA ILE A 38 1.29 6.58 4.66
C ILE A 38 0.63 6.41 6.02
N GLY A 39 -0.70 6.30 6.06
CA GLY A 39 -1.45 6.04 7.28
C GLY A 39 -1.36 4.58 7.74
N ALA A 40 -1.76 4.33 8.99
CA ALA A 40 -1.69 3.01 9.59
C ALA A 40 -2.56 1.97 8.86
N PHE A 41 -3.75 2.32 8.44
CA PHE A 41 -4.65 1.40 7.72
C PHE A 41 -4.13 1.02 6.33
N GLU A 42 -3.53 1.98 5.63
CA GLU A 42 -2.89 1.75 4.35
C GLU A 42 -1.63 0.88 4.53
N ALA A 43 -0.82 1.16 5.56
CA ALA A 43 0.35 0.37 5.91
C ALA A 43 -0.04 -1.09 6.21
N GLN A 44 -1.08 -1.31 7.03
CA GLN A 44 -1.63 -2.64 7.31
C GLN A 44 -2.06 -3.36 6.02
N SER A 45 -2.82 -2.68 5.17
CA SER A 45 -3.29 -3.27 3.92
C SER A 45 -2.16 -3.67 2.99
N ILE A 46 -1.09 -2.86 2.92
CA ILE A 46 0.10 -3.15 2.11
C ILE A 46 0.90 -4.31 2.74
N ALA A 47 1.11 -4.30 4.06
CA ALA A 47 1.82 -5.36 4.76
C ALA A 47 1.16 -6.73 4.55
N ILE A 48 -0.16 -6.82 4.73
CA ILE A 48 -0.92 -8.05 4.49
C ILE A 48 -0.78 -8.53 3.04
N ALA A 49 -0.79 -7.61 2.07
CA ALA A 49 -0.61 -7.99 0.66
C ALA A 49 0.82 -8.48 0.34
N LEU A 50 1.83 -7.99 1.07
CA LEU A 50 3.22 -8.45 0.94
C LEU A 50 3.42 -9.84 1.57
N GLU A 51 2.83 -10.10 2.73
CA GLU A 51 3.01 -11.33 3.52
C GLU A 51 2.25 -12.54 2.97
N LYS A 52 1.49 -12.45 1.95
CA LYS A 52 0.75 -13.51 1.20
C LYS A 52 0.14 -14.67 2.01
N GLU A 53 0.72 -14.99 3.16
CA GLU A 53 0.30 -16.05 4.08
C GLU A 53 -0.82 -15.59 5.02
N ILE A 54 -0.89 -14.29 5.29
CA ILE A 54 -1.89 -13.70 6.17
C ILE A 54 -3.18 -13.47 5.37
N LYS A 55 -4.24 -14.17 5.76
CA LYS A 55 -5.57 -13.98 5.17
C LYS A 55 -6.51 -13.44 6.24
N PRO A 56 -6.92 -12.17 6.15
CA PRO A 56 -7.91 -11.63 7.08
C PRO A 56 -9.23 -12.41 6.94
N PRO A 57 -10.02 -12.55 8.04
CA PRO A 57 -11.27 -13.31 8.02
C PRO A 57 -12.33 -12.70 7.09
N ARG A 58 -12.22 -11.42 6.82
CA ARG A 58 -13.05 -10.70 5.85
C ARG A 58 -12.16 -9.88 4.90
N PRO A 59 -12.59 -9.68 3.64
CA PRO A 59 -11.83 -8.86 2.70
C PRO A 59 -11.63 -7.44 3.23
N LEU A 60 -10.41 -6.92 3.16
CA LEU A 60 -10.14 -5.51 3.36
C LEU A 60 -10.69 -4.69 2.17
N THR A 61 -10.75 -3.37 2.30
CA THR A 61 -11.26 -2.47 1.25
C THR A 61 -10.57 -2.71 -0.10
N HIS A 62 -9.25 -2.88 -0.10
CA HIS A 62 -8.49 -3.14 -1.34
C HIS A 62 -8.74 -4.55 -1.89
N ASP A 63 -9.01 -5.54 -1.04
CA ASP A 63 -9.40 -6.89 -1.48
C ASP A 63 -10.81 -6.88 -2.09
N LEU A 64 -11.72 -6.10 -1.50
CA LEU A 64 -13.06 -5.88 -2.04
C LEU A 64 -12.97 -5.21 -3.42
N PHE A 65 -12.12 -4.19 -3.57
CA PHE A 65 -11.89 -3.54 -4.86
C PHE A 65 -11.34 -4.52 -5.89
N LYS A 66 -10.36 -5.37 -5.51
CA LYS A 66 -9.84 -6.43 -6.38
C LYS A 66 -10.96 -7.39 -6.82
N SER A 67 -11.78 -7.84 -5.86
CA SER A 67 -12.91 -8.74 -6.16
C SER A 67 -13.96 -8.10 -7.07
N PHE A 68 -14.23 -6.81 -6.89
CA PHE A 68 -15.10 -6.04 -7.76
C PHE A 68 -14.54 -5.94 -9.18
N ALA A 69 -13.28 -5.53 -9.30
CA ALA A 69 -12.62 -5.40 -10.59
C ALA A 69 -12.60 -6.72 -11.38
N ASP A 70 -12.29 -7.84 -10.70
CA ASP A 70 -12.33 -9.18 -11.32
C ASP A 70 -13.72 -9.57 -11.82
N ARG A 71 -14.78 -9.17 -11.10
CA ARG A 71 -16.17 -9.45 -11.50
C ARG A 71 -16.60 -8.69 -12.75
N PHE A 72 -15.97 -7.57 -13.02
CA PHE A 72 -16.29 -6.70 -14.15
C PHE A 72 -15.20 -6.71 -15.22
N ASP A 73 -14.32 -7.72 -15.19
CA ASP A 73 -13.22 -7.89 -16.16
C ASP A 73 -12.31 -6.68 -16.30
N ILE A 74 -12.09 -5.97 -15.16
CA ILE A 74 -11.19 -4.82 -15.09
C ILE A 74 -9.82 -5.31 -14.63
N VAL A 75 -8.78 -5.00 -15.40
CA VAL A 75 -7.39 -5.32 -15.10
C VAL A 75 -6.64 -4.04 -14.77
N VAL A 76 -5.88 -4.04 -13.67
CA VAL A 76 -4.91 -2.98 -13.39
C VAL A 76 -3.61 -3.33 -14.11
N LYS A 77 -3.23 -2.52 -15.08
CA LYS A 77 -2.05 -2.72 -15.94
C LYS A 77 -0.78 -2.24 -15.26
N GLN A 78 -0.84 -1.07 -14.65
CA GLN A 78 0.28 -0.44 -13.97
C GLN A 78 -0.18 0.72 -13.07
N VAL A 79 0.70 1.12 -12.18
CA VAL A 79 0.56 2.30 -11.33
C VAL A 79 1.70 3.26 -11.62
N ILE A 80 1.41 4.54 -11.73
CA ILE A 80 2.40 5.59 -11.97
C ILE A 80 2.30 6.66 -10.90
N ILE A 81 3.36 6.86 -10.13
CA ILE A 81 3.53 8.02 -9.25
C ILE A 81 4.03 9.15 -10.16
N HIS A 82 3.14 10.09 -10.50
CA HIS A 82 3.39 11.01 -11.61
C HIS A 82 3.65 12.46 -11.17
N LYS A 83 3.38 12.81 -9.91
CA LYS A 83 3.51 14.19 -9.44
C LYS A 83 3.87 14.23 -7.95
N LEU A 84 4.65 15.26 -7.57
CA LEU A 84 4.97 15.60 -6.19
C LEU A 84 4.78 17.11 -6.02
N VAL A 85 3.87 17.51 -5.14
CA VAL A 85 3.57 18.92 -4.81
C VAL A 85 3.42 19.03 -3.30
N ASP A 86 4.16 19.95 -2.70
CA ASP A 86 4.10 20.26 -1.26
C ASP A 86 4.22 19.01 -0.37
N GLY A 87 5.11 18.07 -0.74
CA GLY A 87 5.32 16.82 -0.02
C GLY A 87 4.27 15.73 -0.28
N VAL A 88 3.23 16.01 -1.08
CA VAL A 88 2.19 15.06 -1.42
C VAL A 88 2.46 14.41 -2.77
N PHE A 89 2.50 13.08 -2.79
CA PHE A 89 2.60 12.28 -4.00
C PHE A 89 1.22 12.03 -4.62
N TYR A 90 1.13 12.16 -5.93
CA TYR A 90 -0.04 11.87 -6.74
C TYR A 90 0.23 10.69 -7.63
N SER A 91 -0.73 9.78 -7.71
CA SER A 91 -0.61 8.55 -8.48
C SER A 91 -1.82 8.33 -9.38
N SER A 92 -1.58 7.64 -10.48
CA SER A 92 -2.62 7.15 -11.37
C SER A 92 -2.56 5.64 -11.44
N ILE A 93 -3.73 5.01 -11.45
CA ILE A 93 -3.93 3.61 -11.74
C ILE A 93 -4.36 3.51 -13.20
N ILE A 94 -3.60 2.79 -14.01
CA ILE A 94 -3.95 2.50 -15.40
C ILE A 94 -4.72 1.19 -15.42
N CYS A 95 -6.00 1.27 -15.73
CA CYS A 95 -6.90 0.13 -15.82
C CYS A 95 -7.23 -0.17 -17.29
N GLU A 96 -7.53 -1.43 -17.59
CA GLU A 96 -8.00 -1.85 -18.90
C GLU A 96 -9.26 -2.71 -18.75
N ARG A 97 -10.27 -2.44 -19.58
CA ARG A 97 -11.41 -3.30 -19.81
C ARG A 97 -11.77 -3.27 -21.30
N ASP A 98 -12.02 -4.42 -21.89
CA ASP A 98 -12.41 -4.54 -23.32
C ASP A 98 -11.41 -3.84 -24.28
N LYS A 99 -10.11 -3.84 -23.93
CA LYS A 99 -9.02 -3.12 -24.63
C LYS A 99 -9.12 -1.59 -24.58
N ILE A 100 -9.98 -1.06 -23.75
CA ILE A 100 -10.07 0.36 -23.48
C ILE A 100 -9.31 0.62 -22.18
N GLU A 101 -8.34 1.53 -22.27
CA GLU A 101 -7.57 1.97 -21.09
C GLU A 101 -8.22 3.19 -20.46
N GLU A 102 -8.31 3.17 -19.14
CA GLU A 102 -8.78 4.28 -18.30
C GLU A 102 -7.71 4.64 -17.27
N ILE A 103 -7.57 5.93 -17.03
CA ILE A 103 -6.63 6.48 -16.06
C ILE A 103 -7.42 6.98 -14.86
N ILE A 104 -7.20 6.38 -13.70
CA ILE A 104 -7.90 6.71 -12.47
C ILE A 104 -6.93 7.40 -11.52
N ASP A 105 -7.27 8.60 -11.06
CA ASP A 105 -6.54 9.30 -10.01
C ASP A 105 -6.70 8.58 -8.67
N ALA A 106 -5.61 8.44 -7.92
CA ALA A 106 -5.61 7.74 -6.65
C ALA A 106 -4.55 8.30 -5.68
N ARG A 107 -4.80 8.17 -4.38
CA ARG A 107 -3.73 8.34 -3.39
C ARG A 107 -2.66 7.30 -3.64
N THR A 108 -1.39 7.68 -3.46
CA THR A 108 -0.26 6.78 -3.75
C THR A 108 -0.31 5.49 -2.93
N SER A 109 -0.72 5.55 -1.67
CA SER A 109 -0.90 4.36 -0.81
C SER A 109 -1.94 3.38 -1.36
N ASP A 110 -3.10 3.88 -1.82
CA ASP A 110 -4.16 3.04 -2.39
C ASP A 110 -3.72 2.42 -3.71
N ALA A 111 -3.10 3.22 -4.57
CA ALA A 111 -2.57 2.76 -5.84
C ALA A 111 -1.55 1.62 -5.65
N ILE A 112 -0.65 1.74 -4.69
CA ILE A 112 0.34 0.70 -4.36
C ILE A 112 -0.33 -0.53 -3.75
N ALA A 113 -1.29 -0.36 -2.83
CA ALA A 113 -2.03 -1.47 -2.23
C ALA A 113 -2.80 -2.30 -3.29
N LEU A 114 -3.32 -1.62 -4.32
CA LEU A 114 -3.95 -2.27 -5.46
C LEU A 114 -2.92 -2.89 -6.41
N ALA A 115 -1.81 -2.20 -6.70
CA ALA A 115 -0.74 -2.76 -7.53
C ALA A 115 -0.26 -4.12 -7.02
N LEU A 116 -0.09 -4.27 -5.71
CA LEU A 116 0.28 -5.54 -5.08
C LEU A 116 -0.75 -6.65 -5.34
N ARG A 117 -2.04 -6.35 -5.21
CA ARG A 117 -3.12 -7.32 -5.38
C ARG A 117 -3.33 -7.76 -6.83
N PHE A 118 -3.03 -6.87 -7.77
CA PHE A 118 -3.12 -7.15 -9.20
C PHE A 118 -1.80 -7.63 -9.80
N ASN A 119 -0.72 -7.73 -9.03
CA ASN A 119 0.66 -7.93 -9.52
C ASN A 119 1.05 -6.92 -10.61
N ALA A 120 0.53 -5.70 -10.51
CA ALA A 120 0.79 -4.64 -11.47
C ALA A 120 2.13 -3.95 -11.15
N PRO A 121 2.94 -3.59 -12.16
CA PRO A 121 4.18 -2.87 -11.95
C PRO A 121 3.92 -1.44 -11.47
N ILE A 122 4.84 -0.94 -10.65
CA ILE A 122 4.82 0.41 -10.11
C ILE A 122 5.94 1.20 -10.79
N PHE A 123 5.61 2.40 -11.26
CA PHE A 123 6.55 3.32 -11.89
C PHE A 123 6.49 4.70 -11.25
N THR A 124 7.55 5.45 -11.45
CA THR A 124 7.59 6.90 -11.23
C THR A 124 8.37 7.59 -12.34
N TYR A 125 8.29 8.91 -12.41
CA TYR A 125 9.15 9.66 -13.31
C TYR A 125 10.50 9.95 -12.66
N LYS A 126 11.57 9.95 -13.46
CA LYS A 126 12.94 10.22 -13.00
C LYS A 126 13.04 11.53 -12.20
N ASN A 127 12.37 12.59 -12.64
CA ASN A 127 12.39 13.89 -11.95
C ASN A 127 11.76 13.85 -10.54
N ILE A 128 10.90 12.90 -10.23
CA ILE A 128 10.35 12.71 -8.87
C ILE A 128 11.42 12.05 -7.99
N LEU A 129 12.11 11.04 -8.51
CA LEU A 129 13.27 10.45 -7.82
C LEU A 129 14.41 11.45 -7.63
N ASP A 130 14.63 12.35 -8.59
CA ASP A 130 15.64 13.40 -8.47
C ASP A 130 15.28 14.41 -7.35
N LYS A 131 13.98 14.61 -7.08
CA LYS A 131 13.50 15.55 -6.05
C LYS A 131 13.35 14.92 -4.65
N ALA A 132 12.90 13.69 -4.57
CA ALA A 132 12.49 13.04 -3.32
C ALA A 132 13.18 11.69 -3.08
N GLY A 133 13.97 11.22 -4.02
CA GLY A 133 14.75 10.00 -3.86
C GLY A 133 15.94 10.22 -2.92
N ILE A 134 16.19 9.23 -2.07
CA ILE A 134 17.32 9.23 -1.12
C ILE A 134 18.23 8.05 -1.42
N TYR A 135 19.53 8.21 -1.10
CA TYR A 135 20.51 7.13 -1.09
C TYR A 135 20.66 6.68 0.37
N LEU A 136 20.16 5.52 0.71
CA LEU A 136 20.43 4.93 2.03
C LEU A 136 21.77 4.19 1.93
N ASN A 137 22.87 4.91 2.12
CA ASN A 137 24.19 4.30 2.36
C ASN A 137 24.16 3.65 3.75
N ALA A 138 24.75 2.48 3.89
CA ALA A 138 24.80 1.72 5.13
C ALA A 138 25.71 2.31 6.22
N ASN A 139 25.90 3.63 6.25
CA ASN A 139 26.64 4.31 7.29
C ASN A 139 25.69 4.77 8.40
N PRO A 140 25.85 4.27 9.65
CA PRO A 140 24.98 4.64 10.77
C PRO A 140 24.95 6.14 11.09
N SER A 141 25.96 6.91 10.65
CA SER A 141 26.10 8.34 10.91
C SER A 141 25.23 9.25 10.03
N ASP A 142 24.70 8.76 8.92
CA ASP A 142 23.87 9.57 8.00
C ASP A 142 22.37 9.48 8.33
N VAL A 143 22.00 8.60 9.26
CA VAL A 143 20.62 8.32 9.67
C VAL A 143 20.08 9.34 10.67
N GLU A 144 20.97 10.04 11.41
CA GLU A 144 20.54 11.01 12.45
C GLU A 144 19.85 12.26 11.89
N ASN A 145 20.03 12.59 10.60
CA ASN A 145 19.37 13.74 9.97
C ASN A 145 18.15 13.38 9.09
N GLN A 146 17.86 12.10 8.87
CA GLN A 146 16.74 11.64 8.09
C GLN A 146 15.93 10.56 8.83
N ASN A 147 15.51 10.80 10.04
CA ASN A 147 14.59 10.07 10.94
C ASN A 147 13.88 8.78 10.42
N ILE A 148 14.57 7.95 9.66
CA ILE A 148 14.08 6.65 9.18
C ILE A 148 15.08 5.60 9.68
N SER A 149 14.85 5.04 10.87
CA SER A 149 15.65 3.94 11.40
C SER A 149 15.30 2.62 10.69
N GLU A 150 16.31 1.84 10.29
CA GLU A 150 16.11 0.52 9.68
C GLU A 150 15.52 -0.55 10.64
N GLU A 151 15.40 -0.26 11.93
CA GLU A 151 14.96 -1.20 12.97
C GLU A 151 13.44 -1.36 13.09
N GLY A 152 12.65 -0.80 12.18
CA GLY A 152 11.19 -0.82 12.25
C GLY A 152 10.50 -1.46 11.06
N VAL A 153 11.07 -2.47 10.40
CA VAL A 153 10.32 -3.22 9.39
C VAL A 153 9.26 -4.05 10.10
N LEU A 154 8.01 -3.62 9.98
CA LEU A 154 6.87 -4.31 10.57
C LEU A 154 6.59 -5.60 9.79
N THR A 155 7.12 -6.70 10.30
CA THR A 155 6.79 -8.06 9.84
C THR A 155 5.95 -8.81 10.88
N ASN A 156 5.62 -8.19 12.03
CA ASN A 156 4.89 -8.86 13.09
C ASN A 156 3.38 -8.61 12.97
N PRO A 157 2.56 -9.63 12.70
CA PRO A 157 1.10 -9.54 12.62
C PRO A 157 0.44 -8.98 13.90
N GLU A 158 1.05 -9.21 15.07
CA GLU A 158 0.54 -8.74 16.36
C GLU A 158 0.46 -7.20 16.46
N THR A 159 1.26 -6.47 15.66
CA THR A 159 1.25 -5.01 15.62
C THR A 159 -0.03 -4.44 14.99
N PHE A 160 -0.77 -5.25 14.27
CA PHE A 160 -2.01 -4.88 13.59
C PHE A 160 -3.29 -5.38 14.28
N GLY A 161 -3.19 -5.94 15.50
CA GLY A 161 -4.34 -6.49 16.22
C GLY A 161 -4.89 -7.80 15.63
N LEU A 162 -4.07 -8.51 14.86
CA LEU A 162 -4.36 -9.86 14.36
C LEU A 162 -3.63 -10.87 15.26
N ASP A 163 -4.26 -12.02 15.53
CA ASP A 163 -3.58 -13.14 16.18
C ASP A 163 -2.59 -13.83 15.20
N LYS A 164 -1.80 -14.79 15.71
CA LYS A 164 -0.81 -15.53 14.90
C LYS A 164 -1.43 -16.36 13.78
N GLU A 165 -2.76 -16.53 13.79
CA GLU A 165 -3.53 -17.24 12.79
C GLU A 165 -4.26 -16.28 11.83
N GLY A 166 -4.08 -14.95 12.01
CA GLY A 166 -4.70 -13.94 11.17
C GLY A 166 -6.19 -13.70 11.48
N ASN A 167 -6.66 -14.10 12.67
CA ASN A 167 -8.02 -13.89 13.13
C ASN A 167 -8.14 -12.65 14.03
N GLU A 168 -9.22 -11.89 13.92
CA GLU A 168 -9.56 -10.87 14.91
C GLU A 168 -9.88 -11.53 16.25
N PRO A 169 -9.54 -10.90 17.39
CA PRO A 169 -9.93 -11.42 18.70
C PRO A 169 -11.45 -11.58 18.74
N SER A 170 -11.89 -12.79 19.06
CA SER A 170 -13.28 -13.21 19.06
C SER A 170 -14.09 -12.56 20.16
N GLU A 171 -14.48 -11.30 20.00
CA GLU A 171 -15.59 -10.71 20.76
C GLU A 171 -16.56 -10.00 19.80
N GLY A 172 -17.65 -10.68 19.51
CA GLY A 172 -18.95 -10.06 19.40
C GLY A 172 -19.47 -9.63 18.03
N TYR A 173 -19.23 -10.38 16.94
CA TYR A 173 -20.21 -10.36 15.83
C TYR A 173 -20.51 -11.79 15.40
N SER A 174 -21.37 -12.46 16.19
CA SER A 174 -21.94 -13.74 15.82
C SER A 174 -22.81 -13.60 14.57
N LYS A 175 -22.60 -14.51 13.65
CA LYS A 175 -23.36 -14.84 12.43
C LYS A 175 -24.81 -14.35 12.44
N LEU A 176 -25.06 -13.15 12.00
CA LEU A 176 -26.40 -12.73 11.61
C LEU A 176 -26.71 -13.35 10.24
N SER A 177 -27.77 -14.15 10.18
CA SER A 177 -28.27 -14.68 8.90
C SER A 177 -28.87 -13.54 8.05
N LEU A 178 -28.96 -13.73 6.75
CA LEU A 178 -29.61 -12.77 5.84
C LEU A 178 -31.02 -12.38 6.27
N SER A 179 -31.77 -13.27 6.97
CA SER A 179 -33.09 -13.01 7.52
C SER A 179 -33.08 -12.06 8.70
N GLU A 180 -32.02 -12.07 9.51
CA GLU A 180 -31.86 -11.17 10.67
C GLU A 180 -31.43 -9.77 10.26
N LEU A 181 -30.67 -9.64 9.16
CA LEU A 181 -30.33 -8.35 8.54
C LEU A 181 -31.56 -7.64 7.95
N HIS A 182 -32.53 -8.38 7.39
CA HIS A 182 -33.78 -7.79 6.87
C HIS A 182 -34.64 -7.23 7.99
N THR A 183 -34.71 -7.87 9.12
CA THR A 183 -35.55 -7.43 10.24
C THR A 183 -34.98 -6.18 10.94
N SER A 184 -33.66 -5.93 10.87
CA SER A 184 -33.03 -4.74 11.45
C SER A 184 -33.18 -3.46 10.61
N LEU A 185 -33.64 -3.56 9.37
CA LEU A 185 -33.84 -2.42 8.47
C LEU A 185 -35.27 -1.89 8.42
N GLU A 186 -36.22 -2.57 9.09
CA GLU A 186 -37.65 -2.18 9.13
C GLU A 186 -38.10 -1.57 10.47
N THR A 187 -37.13 -1.29 11.38
CA THR A 187 -37.37 -0.55 12.64
C THR A 187 -36.56 0.75 12.66
#